data_86faf3411c1af6e5da10a12953d14368
#
_entry.id   86faf3411c1af6e5da10a12953d14368
#
_cell.length_a   1.000
_cell.length_b   1.000
_cell.length_c   1.000
_cell.angle_alpha   90.00
_cell.angle_beta   90.00
_cell.angle_gamma   90.00
#
_symmetry.space_group_name_H-M   'P 1'
#
loop_
_entity.id
_entity.type
_entity.pdbx_description
1 polymer ?
#
loop_
_entity_poly.entity_id
_entity_poly.type
_entity_poly.pdbx_seq_one_letter_code
_entity_poly.pdbx_strand_id
1 'polypeptide(L)'
;PPDRLLAGLGGHGVAAVYDSGRSGPSVLIRSEIDALPIHEKGEVEYRSSVDGKGHLCGHDGHSTILTALALGLARQRPETGRVILLFQPAEETGAGAAAVIADPRFAEIKPDYSFSLHNLPGLPFGHVSVVEGPVNCASRGIKITLAGKTAHASSPEHGISPMRAIAR
;
A
#
# COMPACT_ATOMS: atom_id res chain seq x y z
N PRO A 1 16.52 -12.08 13.95
CA PRO A 1 15.25 -12.34 13.27
C PRO A 1 14.07 -11.85 14.10
N PRO A 2 12.89 -11.67 13.51
CA PRO A 2 11.65 -11.45 14.26
C PRO A 2 11.32 -12.71 15.09
N ASP A 3 10.54 -12.54 16.15
CA ASP A 3 10.06 -13.65 16.97
C ASP A 3 8.96 -14.45 16.26
N ARG A 4 8.21 -13.74 15.40
CA ARG A 4 7.18 -14.35 14.53
C ARG A 4 7.14 -13.64 13.18
N LEU A 5 6.93 -14.43 12.13
CA LEU A 5 6.71 -13.96 10.77
C LEU A 5 5.40 -14.56 10.24
N LEU A 6 4.48 -13.69 9.82
CA LEU A 6 3.21 -14.07 9.21
C LEU A 6 3.25 -13.63 7.74
N ALA A 7 3.32 -14.57 6.83
CA ALA A 7 3.33 -14.32 5.40
C ALA A 7 1.96 -14.62 4.78
N GLY A 8 1.62 -13.93 3.69
CA GLY A 8 0.38 -14.12 2.95
C GLY A 8 -0.86 -13.48 3.61
N LEU A 9 -0.69 -12.52 4.51
CA LEU A 9 -1.79 -11.77 5.11
C LEU A 9 -2.53 -10.96 4.03
N GLY A 10 -3.84 -11.14 3.95
CA GLY A 10 -4.64 -10.49 2.92
C GLY A 10 -4.18 -10.82 1.48
N GLY A 11 -3.59 -12.01 1.27
CA GLY A 11 -3.07 -12.52 0.02
C GLY A 11 -1.54 -12.46 -0.09
N HIS A 12 -0.92 -11.29 0.01
CA HIS A 12 0.52 -11.10 -0.20
C HIS A 12 1.23 -10.35 0.93
N GLY A 13 0.49 -9.88 1.94
CA GLY A 13 1.07 -9.11 3.05
C GLY A 13 1.99 -9.94 3.93
N VAL A 14 2.89 -9.25 4.60
CA VAL A 14 3.83 -9.86 5.56
C VAL A 14 3.81 -9.05 6.84
N ALA A 15 3.73 -9.72 8.00
CA ALA A 15 3.93 -9.08 9.28
C ALA A 15 5.08 -9.73 10.05
N ALA A 16 6.00 -8.91 10.54
CA ALA A 16 7.11 -9.32 11.40
C ALA A 16 6.87 -8.78 12.82
N VAL A 17 6.87 -9.68 13.80
CA VAL A 17 6.63 -9.35 15.21
C VAL A 17 7.94 -9.40 15.98
N TYR A 18 8.21 -8.34 16.74
CA TYR A 18 9.33 -8.20 17.64
C TYR A 18 8.80 -8.00 19.06
N ASP A 19 8.83 -9.06 19.84
CA ASP A 19 8.27 -9.11 21.20
C ASP A 19 9.38 -8.92 22.26
N SER A 20 9.09 -8.14 23.28
CA SER A 20 9.98 -7.99 24.44
C SER A 20 9.91 -9.14 25.42
N GLY A 21 8.89 -10.00 25.33
CA GLY A 21 8.54 -10.99 26.35
C GLY A 21 7.98 -10.38 27.64
N ARG A 22 7.71 -9.08 27.69
CA ARG A 22 7.20 -8.33 28.85
C ARG A 22 5.89 -7.62 28.52
N SER A 23 4.97 -7.54 29.45
CA SER A 23 3.71 -6.84 29.27
C SER A 23 3.93 -5.38 28.86
N GLY A 24 3.11 -4.91 27.93
CA GLY A 24 3.17 -3.55 27.40
C GLY A 24 2.33 -3.41 26.11
N PRO A 25 2.35 -2.24 25.49
CA PRO A 25 1.54 -1.97 24.31
C PRO A 25 2.01 -2.75 23.06
N SER A 26 1.05 -3.05 22.20
CA SER A 26 1.28 -3.60 20.87
C SER A 26 1.25 -2.46 19.86
N VAL A 27 2.37 -2.16 19.24
CA VAL A 27 2.53 -1.06 18.27
C VAL A 27 2.74 -1.63 16.89
N LEU A 28 1.90 -1.23 15.93
CA LEU A 28 2.03 -1.62 14.54
C LEU A 28 2.52 -0.44 13.70
N ILE A 29 3.54 -0.67 12.90
CA ILE A 29 4.04 0.28 11.90
C ILE A 29 3.82 -0.36 10.53
N ARG A 30 3.15 0.36 9.64
CA ARG A 30 2.70 -0.13 8.34
C ARG A 30 3.41 0.59 7.21
N SER A 31 3.83 -0.17 6.20
CA SER A 31 4.15 0.29 4.86
C SER A 31 3.36 -0.49 3.82
N GLU A 32 3.42 -0.07 2.59
CA GLU A 32 2.84 -0.70 1.42
C GLU A 32 3.90 -1.44 0.60
N ILE A 33 3.50 -2.46 -0.16
CA ILE A 33 4.41 -3.24 -1.02
C ILE A 33 3.97 -3.31 -2.47
N ASP A 34 2.81 -2.75 -2.81
CA ASP A 34 2.29 -2.79 -4.16
C ASP A 34 2.88 -1.69 -5.05
N ALA A 35 3.01 -2.01 -6.33
CA ALA A 35 3.43 -1.10 -7.40
C ALA A 35 2.21 -0.63 -8.18
N LEU A 36 2.35 0.51 -8.85
CA LEU A 36 1.37 1.04 -9.79
C LEU A 36 1.47 0.35 -11.16
N PRO A 37 0.35 0.13 -11.87
CA PRO A 37 0.35 -0.37 -13.24
C PRO A 37 0.68 0.76 -14.23
N ILE A 38 1.87 1.35 -14.08
CA ILE A 38 2.34 2.51 -14.85
C ILE A 38 3.68 2.16 -15.50
N HIS A 39 3.81 2.53 -16.77
CA HIS A 39 5.09 2.43 -17.47
C HIS A 39 6.03 3.53 -16.94
N GLU A 40 7.11 3.12 -16.28
CA GLU A 40 8.10 4.03 -15.73
C GLU A 40 9.01 4.59 -16.84
N LYS A 41 8.97 5.91 -17.02
CA LYS A 41 9.73 6.61 -18.06
C LYS A 41 11.05 7.22 -17.57
N GLY A 42 11.32 7.18 -16.27
CA GLY A 42 12.54 7.72 -15.68
C GLY A 42 13.79 6.99 -16.15
N GLU A 43 14.89 7.72 -16.28
CA GLU A 43 16.20 7.20 -16.69
C GLU A 43 17.11 7.00 -15.46
N VAL A 44 16.59 6.37 -14.40
CA VAL A 44 17.34 6.08 -13.18
C VAL A 44 17.84 4.63 -13.18
N GLU A 45 18.99 4.39 -12.59
CA GLU A 45 19.62 3.06 -12.56
C GLU A 45 18.73 2.01 -11.87
N TYR A 46 17.92 2.43 -10.90
CA TYR A 46 16.99 1.57 -10.13
C TYR A 46 15.58 1.55 -10.69
N ARG A 47 15.37 1.96 -11.95
CA ARG A 47 14.10 1.84 -12.64
C ARG A 47 13.58 0.41 -12.63
N SER A 48 12.25 0.26 -12.58
CA SER A 48 11.60 -1.06 -12.66
C SER A 48 12.08 -1.84 -13.88
N SER A 49 12.44 -3.09 -13.67
CA SER A 49 12.77 -4.05 -14.76
C SER A 49 11.52 -4.72 -15.32
N VAL A 50 10.35 -4.48 -14.76
CA VAL A 50 9.07 -5.06 -15.20
C VAL A 50 8.27 -3.99 -15.92
N ASP A 51 8.12 -4.13 -17.22
CA ASP A 51 7.36 -3.18 -18.02
C ASP A 51 5.91 -3.04 -17.55
N GLY A 52 5.41 -1.80 -17.54
CA GLY A 52 4.06 -1.48 -17.08
C GLY A 52 3.86 -1.59 -15.57
N LYS A 53 4.94 -1.69 -14.78
CA LYS A 53 4.87 -1.67 -13.31
C LYS A 53 5.99 -0.80 -12.75
N GLY A 54 5.66 0.09 -11.81
CA GLY A 54 6.66 0.95 -11.18
C GLY A 54 6.22 1.44 -9.81
N HIS A 55 7.17 1.63 -8.90
CA HIS A 55 6.94 2.20 -7.57
C HIS A 55 6.95 3.74 -7.62
N LEU A 56 6.00 4.32 -8.35
CA LEU A 56 5.91 5.77 -8.54
C LEU A 56 5.15 6.49 -7.40
N CYS A 57 4.64 5.74 -6.43
CA CYS A 57 4.07 6.27 -5.18
C CYS A 57 5.05 6.23 -4.00
N GLY A 58 6.22 5.59 -4.16
CA GLY A 58 7.26 5.53 -3.13
C GLY A 58 7.14 4.35 -2.15
N HIS A 59 6.31 3.36 -2.45
CA HIS A 59 6.10 2.18 -1.59
C HIS A 59 7.37 1.34 -1.40
N ASP A 60 8.28 1.32 -2.36
CA ASP A 60 9.62 0.74 -2.25
C ASP A 60 10.47 1.44 -1.18
N GLY A 61 10.42 2.78 -1.14
CA GLY A 61 11.05 3.59 -0.11
C GLY A 61 10.43 3.34 1.27
N HIS A 62 9.10 3.27 1.36
CA HIS A 62 8.40 2.97 2.62
C HIS A 62 8.77 1.59 3.16
N SER A 63 8.80 0.56 2.30
CA SER A 63 9.22 -0.80 2.65
C SER A 63 10.69 -0.86 3.07
N THR A 64 11.54 -0.04 2.46
CA THR A 64 12.95 0.09 2.83
C THR A 64 13.09 0.66 4.25
N ILE A 65 12.31 1.69 4.60
CA ILE A 65 12.28 2.26 5.95
C ILE A 65 11.86 1.20 6.98
N LEU A 66 10.80 0.43 6.72
CA LEU A 66 10.39 -0.65 7.60
C LEU A 66 11.45 -1.75 7.74
N THR A 67 12.13 -2.05 6.64
CA THR A 67 13.24 -3.03 6.66
C THR A 67 14.41 -2.54 7.50
N ALA A 68 14.76 -1.26 7.41
CA ALA A 68 15.79 -0.67 8.26
C ALA A 68 15.38 -0.70 9.75
N LEU A 69 14.10 -0.44 10.05
CA LEU A 69 13.56 -0.56 11.41
C LEU A 69 13.61 -2.01 11.90
N ALA A 70 13.32 -2.99 11.03
CA ALA A 70 13.44 -4.41 11.34
C ALA A 70 14.89 -4.80 11.74
N LEU A 71 15.88 -4.25 11.03
CA LEU A 71 17.30 -4.45 11.38
C LEU A 71 17.66 -3.82 12.74
N GLY A 72 17.08 -2.66 13.04
CA GLY A 72 17.20 -2.02 14.35
C GLY A 72 16.61 -2.89 15.47
N LEU A 73 15.38 -3.34 15.30
CA LEU A 73 14.66 -4.20 16.25
C LEU A 73 15.31 -5.59 16.42
N ALA A 74 16.01 -6.08 15.41
CA ALA A 74 16.78 -7.32 15.52
C ALA A 74 17.99 -7.18 16.45
N ARG A 75 18.52 -5.96 16.57
CA ARG A 75 19.67 -5.64 17.45
C ARG A 75 19.20 -5.23 18.84
N GLN A 76 18.13 -4.47 18.89
CA GLN A 76 17.58 -3.92 20.13
C GLN A 76 16.04 -4.10 20.13
N ARG A 77 15.57 -5.06 20.92
CA ARG A 77 14.15 -5.32 21.15
C ARG A 77 13.49 -4.15 21.91
N PRO A 78 12.16 -3.99 21.78
CA PRO A 78 11.44 -3.06 22.65
C PRO A 78 11.61 -3.48 24.12
N GLU A 79 11.62 -2.52 25.02
CA GLU A 79 11.76 -2.78 26.46
C GLU A 79 10.53 -3.46 27.05
N THR A 80 9.34 -3.13 26.54
CA THR A 80 8.05 -3.68 26.95
C THR A 80 7.14 -3.81 25.74
N GLY A 81 6.14 -4.67 25.81
CA GLY A 81 5.19 -4.89 24.73
C GLY A 81 5.84 -5.46 23.48
N ARG A 82 5.29 -5.14 22.33
CA ARG A 82 5.77 -5.66 21.04
C ARG A 82 5.63 -4.63 19.92
N VAL A 83 6.51 -4.72 18.95
CA VAL A 83 6.47 -3.96 17.70
C VAL A 83 6.14 -4.91 16.55
N ILE A 84 5.18 -4.53 15.72
CA ILE A 84 4.73 -5.25 14.55
C ILE A 84 5.04 -4.40 13.32
N LEU A 85 5.79 -4.95 12.39
CA LEU A 85 6.06 -4.31 11.10
C LEU A 85 5.18 -4.99 10.05
N LEU A 86 4.21 -4.24 9.51
CA LEU A 86 3.26 -4.73 8.52
C LEU A 86 3.60 -4.19 7.13
N PHE A 87 3.93 -5.09 6.22
CA PHE A 87 4.08 -4.84 4.80
C PHE A 87 2.75 -5.18 4.12
N GLN A 88 1.93 -4.16 3.86
CA GLN A 88 0.56 -4.31 3.37
C GLN A 88 0.51 -4.38 1.84
N PRO A 89 -0.26 -5.31 1.24
CA PRO A 89 -0.52 -5.32 -0.21
C PRO A 89 -1.67 -4.38 -0.58
N ALA A 90 -1.84 -4.12 -1.89
CA ALA A 90 -3.03 -3.54 -2.52
C ALA A 90 -3.55 -2.25 -1.86
N GLU A 91 -2.64 -1.33 -1.54
CA GLU A 91 -2.98 -0.01 -1.02
C GLU A 91 -3.64 0.84 -2.10
N GLU A 92 -3.08 0.85 -3.30
CA GLU A 92 -3.51 1.66 -4.44
C GLU A 92 -4.94 1.35 -4.93
N THR A 93 -5.45 0.18 -4.59
CA THR A 93 -6.84 -0.21 -4.87
C THR A 93 -7.78 0.02 -3.69
N GLY A 94 -7.25 0.39 -2.53
CA GLY A 94 -8.00 0.51 -1.28
C GLY A 94 -8.46 -0.82 -0.67
N ALA A 95 -8.08 -1.97 -1.24
CA ALA A 95 -8.58 -3.28 -0.83
C ALA A 95 -7.68 -3.96 0.22
N GLY A 96 -6.39 -3.61 0.26
CA GLY A 96 -5.38 -4.37 1.01
C GLY A 96 -5.56 -4.33 2.52
N ALA A 97 -5.84 -3.17 3.10
CA ALA A 97 -6.06 -3.05 4.54
C ALA A 97 -7.28 -3.88 5.00
N ALA A 98 -8.39 -3.81 4.24
CA ALA A 98 -9.59 -4.59 4.53
C ALA A 98 -9.30 -6.10 4.44
N ALA A 99 -8.55 -6.55 3.43
CA ALA A 99 -8.16 -7.94 3.26
C ALA A 99 -7.26 -8.44 4.41
N VAL A 100 -6.30 -7.62 4.87
CA VAL A 100 -5.45 -7.94 6.01
C VAL A 100 -6.27 -8.05 7.30
N ILE A 101 -7.18 -7.11 7.54
CA ILE A 101 -8.03 -7.11 8.75
C ILE A 101 -9.01 -8.29 8.75
N ALA A 102 -9.50 -8.71 7.57
CA ALA A 102 -10.38 -9.86 7.42
C ALA A 102 -9.65 -11.21 7.53
N ASP A 103 -8.31 -11.25 7.45
CA ASP A 103 -7.54 -12.47 7.65
C ASP A 103 -7.65 -12.91 9.13
N PRO A 104 -8.06 -14.16 9.42
CA PRO A 104 -8.18 -14.64 10.80
C PRO A 104 -6.92 -14.46 11.65
N ARG A 105 -5.75 -14.51 11.01
CA ARG A 105 -4.44 -14.33 11.66
C ARG A 105 -4.18 -12.88 12.09
N PHE A 106 -4.99 -11.91 11.62
CA PHE A 106 -4.89 -10.52 12.08
C PHE A 106 -5.08 -10.39 13.59
N ALA A 107 -5.88 -11.28 14.20
CA ALA A 107 -6.06 -11.31 15.64
C ALA A 107 -4.74 -11.46 16.43
N GLU A 108 -3.73 -12.10 15.81
CA GLU A 108 -2.42 -12.32 16.41
C GLU A 108 -1.54 -11.06 16.41
N ILE A 109 -1.84 -10.12 15.52
CA ILE A 109 -1.10 -8.87 15.33
C ILE A 109 -1.97 -7.63 15.57
N LYS A 110 -3.16 -7.79 16.15
CA LYS A 110 -4.03 -6.66 16.48
C LYS A 110 -3.29 -5.69 17.42
N PRO A 111 -3.11 -4.42 17.01
CA PRO A 111 -2.36 -3.46 17.79
C PRO A 111 -3.24 -2.63 18.72
N ASP A 112 -2.61 -2.01 19.72
CA ASP A 112 -3.18 -0.92 20.51
C ASP A 112 -3.00 0.43 19.79
N TYR A 113 -1.87 0.59 19.09
CA TYR A 113 -1.52 1.78 18.32
C TYR A 113 -1.02 1.40 16.93
N SER A 114 -1.44 2.17 15.91
CA SER A 114 -1.01 1.98 14.52
C SER A 114 -0.42 3.27 13.97
N PHE A 115 0.70 3.11 13.26
CA PHE A 115 1.38 4.21 12.56
C PHE A 115 1.55 3.82 11.09
N SER A 116 1.39 4.78 10.22
CA SER A 116 1.77 4.69 8.81
C SER A 116 2.60 5.89 8.42
N LEU A 117 3.43 5.74 7.41
CA LEU A 117 4.25 6.81 6.86
C LEU A 117 4.00 6.92 5.36
N HIS A 118 4.19 8.10 4.82
CA HIS A 118 4.21 8.32 3.38
C HIS A 118 5.22 9.40 3.04
N ASN A 119 5.96 9.23 1.95
CA ASN A 119 6.83 10.26 1.41
C ASN A 119 5.99 11.43 0.91
N LEU A 120 6.43 12.64 1.17
CA LEU A 120 5.75 13.84 0.74
C LEU A 120 6.75 14.77 0.01
N PRO A 121 6.60 14.97 -1.30
CA PRO A 121 7.45 15.89 -2.05
C PRO A 121 7.34 17.32 -1.52
N GLY A 122 8.45 18.06 -1.57
CA GLY A 122 8.50 19.48 -1.18
C GLY A 122 8.84 19.75 0.29
N LEU A 123 8.92 18.70 1.14
CA LEU A 123 9.48 18.85 2.47
C LEU A 123 11.02 18.73 2.43
N PRO A 124 11.75 19.44 3.29
CA PRO A 124 13.20 19.24 3.43
C PRO A 124 13.52 17.80 3.82
N PHE A 125 14.63 17.27 3.30
CA PHE A 125 15.07 15.92 3.60
C PHE A 125 15.21 15.67 5.10
N GLY A 126 14.67 14.54 5.58
CA GLY A 126 14.69 14.17 6.99
C GLY A 126 13.62 14.83 7.86
N HIS A 127 12.80 15.71 7.30
CA HIS A 127 11.67 16.28 8.04
C HIS A 127 10.48 15.33 8.06
N VAL A 128 9.81 15.28 9.22
CA VAL A 128 8.56 14.54 9.42
C VAL A 128 7.46 15.57 9.69
N SER A 129 6.39 15.50 8.90
CA SER A 129 5.17 16.29 9.12
C SER A 129 4.13 15.44 9.84
N VAL A 130 3.65 15.94 10.96
CA VAL A 130 2.54 15.33 11.71
C VAL A 130 1.48 16.41 11.90
N VAL A 131 0.24 16.08 11.56
CA VAL A 131 -0.91 16.97 11.69
C VAL A 131 -1.91 16.35 12.65
N GLU A 132 -2.41 17.13 13.59
CA GLU A 132 -3.47 16.71 14.49
C GLU A 132 -4.82 16.64 13.75
N GLY A 133 -5.58 15.58 13.99
CA GLY A 133 -6.89 15.36 13.36
C GLY A 133 -6.83 14.54 12.07
N PRO A 134 -7.89 14.56 11.25
CA PRO A 134 -7.96 13.79 10.01
C PRO A 134 -6.95 14.30 8.97
N VAL A 135 -6.07 13.44 8.51
CA VAL A 135 -5.06 13.72 7.47
C VAL A 135 -5.58 13.32 6.09
N ASN A 136 -6.33 12.23 6.00
CA ASN A 136 -6.81 11.67 4.75
C ASN A 136 -8.32 11.80 4.61
N CYS A 137 -8.77 12.10 3.39
CA CYS A 137 -10.19 12.06 3.03
C CYS A 137 -10.60 10.65 2.62
N ALA A 138 -11.91 10.35 2.71
CA ALA A 138 -12.45 9.14 2.08
C ALA A 138 -12.32 9.24 0.56
N SER A 139 -11.84 8.17 -0.08
CA SER A 139 -11.71 8.08 -1.54
C SER A 139 -12.62 6.98 -2.07
N ARG A 140 -13.26 7.24 -3.21
CA ARG A 140 -14.02 6.26 -3.98
C ARG A 140 -13.75 6.43 -5.45
N GLY A 141 -13.48 5.33 -6.15
CA GLY A 141 -13.36 5.30 -7.60
C GLY A 141 -14.65 4.82 -8.26
N ILE A 142 -14.95 5.36 -9.44
CA ILE A 142 -16.03 4.86 -10.30
C ILE A 142 -15.40 4.51 -11.64
N LYS A 143 -15.64 3.28 -12.10
CA LYS A 143 -15.31 2.85 -13.46
C LYS A 143 -16.59 2.66 -14.24
N ILE A 144 -16.79 3.48 -15.29
CA ILE A 144 -17.92 3.38 -16.20
C ILE A 144 -17.44 2.76 -17.51
N THR A 145 -18.02 1.65 -17.92
CA THR A 145 -17.71 0.99 -19.19
C THR A 145 -18.91 1.11 -20.11
N LEU A 146 -18.73 1.74 -21.26
CA LEU A 146 -19.74 1.90 -22.28
C LEU A 146 -19.39 0.99 -23.46
N ALA A 147 -20.28 0.06 -23.77
CA ALA A 147 -20.14 -0.84 -24.91
C ALA A 147 -20.95 -0.32 -26.11
N GLY A 148 -20.33 -0.28 -27.26
CA GLY A 148 -20.95 0.07 -28.51
C GLY A 148 -21.04 -1.11 -29.49
N LYS A 149 -21.57 -0.86 -30.66
CA LYS A 149 -21.62 -1.79 -31.79
C LYS A 149 -20.95 -1.14 -33.00
N THR A 150 -19.99 -1.82 -33.59
CA THR A 150 -19.37 -1.36 -34.83
C THR A 150 -20.30 -1.52 -36.02
N ALA A 151 -20.18 -0.61 -36.98
CA ALA A 151 -20.87 -0.69 -38.28
C ALA A 151 -19.92 -0.21 -39.37
N HIS A 152 -20.20 -0.58 -40.61
CA HIS A 152 -19.48 -0.05 -41.77
C HIS A 152 -19.74 1.47 -41.90
N ALA A 153 -18.73 2.21 -42.35
CA ALA A 153 -18.84 3.68 -42.46
C ALA A 153 -19.95 4.16 -43.39
N SER A 154 -20.35 3.35 -44.40
CA SER A 154 -21.47 3.65 -45.30
C SER A 154 -22.84 3.35 -44.71
N SER A 155 -22.92 2.71 -43.54
CA SER A 155 -24.18 2.30 -42.89
C SER A 155 -24.10 2.53 -41.37
N PRO A 156 -23.87 3.78 -40.96
CA PRO A 156 -23.63 4.12 -39.53
C PRO A 156 -24.90 3.88 -38.66
N GLU A 157 -26.06 3.81 -39.23
CA GLU A 157 -27.33 3.51 -38.56
C GLU A 157 -27.39 2.12 -37.96
N HIS A 158 -26.53 1.20 -38.41
CA HIS A 158 -26.43 -0.16 -37.89
C HIS A 158 -25.46 -0.26 -36.69
N GLY A 159 -24.78 0.83 -36.37
CA GLY A 159 -23.87 0.93 -35.26
C GLY A 159 -24.48 1.55 -34.00
N ILE A 160 -23.82 1.39 -32.87
CA ILE A 160 -24.12 2.07 -31.62
C ILE A 160 -22.86 2.76 -31.14
N SER A 161 -22.85 4.09 -31.19
CA SER A 161 -21.69 4.87 -30.70
C SER A 161 -21.84 5.21 -29.21
N PRO A 162 -20.92 4.83 -28.34
CA PRO A 162 -20.94 5.21 -26.94
C PRO A 162 -20.61 6.70 -26.71
N MET A 163 -20.08 7.39 -27.74
CA MET A 163 -19.67 8.80 -27.63
C MET A 163 -20.82 9.73 -27.23
N ARG A 164 -22.06 9.43 -27.65
CA ARG A 164 -23.24 10.22 -27.26
C ARG A 164 -23.53 10.18 -25.77
N ALA A 165 -23.18 9.06 -25.09
CA ALA A 165 -23.35 8.92 -23.65
C ALA A 165 -22.20 9.59 -22.88
N ILE A 166 -21.01 9.65 -23.48
CA ILE A 166 -19.83 10.31 -22.88
C ILE A 166 -19.98 11.85 -22.94
N ALA A 167 -20.62 12.38 -23.99
CA ALA A 167 -20.75 13.81 -24.24
C ALA A 167 -21.94 14.48 -23.51
N ARG A 168 -22.74 13.75 -22.75
CA ARG A 168 -23.86 14.23 -21.92
C ARG A 168 -23.52 14.22 -20.44
#